data_85dd2c12a5f78b4a2f9f15f2b7dc6c6b
#
_entry.id   85dd2c12a5f78b4a2f9f15f2b7dc6c6b
#
_cell.length_a   1.000
_cell.length_b   1.000
_cell.length_c   1.000
_cell.angle_alpha   90.00
_cell.angle_beta   90.00
_cell.angle_gamma   90.00
#
_symmetry.space_group_name_H-M   'P 1'
#
loop_
_entity.id
_entity.type
_entity.pdbx_description
1 polymer ?
#
loop_
_entity_poly.entity_id
_entity_poly.type
_entity_poly.pdbx_seq_one_letter_code
_entity_poly.pdbx_strand_id
1 'polypeptide(L)'
;MNIGSILKYYRMRNDLTQAELCKGICSISHLSKIESNKTIPRTETINELFQRMGIDWEREVATYDDWKEKVESFVMHSVYYDLKSMEEVYIELSTQEDYLQSTDLVNRYELYKLRYYLFKRDMPRATQQTSILRRMESSFTDYEKGVSKVIYLMYDIFSQNFTEAENRLQRIEQYRERIPMLFEGELFYQKAYLLHNRAQYGRSTYFAEMAVDHFLKDCNYIRLLHAQLLLAINYTNRDFTMQADNLFKTILRNAKIMGMDELYQGALYNYSVLQNRRGLHKSAYEMLCELKALLEPGTDYYQAILIHLLHTASEGNIEMDSLIEELDAITKRKEDPYLMTLLTYFRKMKISQQELSDFCEQTAFPFFIKHGYIGEARSIAWKLANYHRSIGNDGKADTYSLYYYEKGDDQ
;
A
#
# COMPACT_ATOMS: atom_id res chain seq x y z
N MET A 1 -10.42 -31.37 -1.18
CA MET A 1 -11.79 -31.16 -1.76
C MET A 1 -12.84 -31.60 -0.75
N ASN A 2 -13.74 -30.71 -0.38
CA ASN A 2 -14.86 -31.01 0.51
C ASN A 2 -16.06 -31.53 -0.27
N ILE A 3 -16.10 -32.83 -0.53
CA ILE A 3 -17.14 -33.47 -1.34
C ILE A 3 -18.56 -33.14 -0.89
N GLY A 4 -18.81 -33.16 0.43
CA GLY A 4 -20.13 -32.89 0.99
C GLY A 4 -20.63 -31.49 0.73
N SER A 5 -19.75 -30.50 0.80
CA SER A 5 -20.09 -29.09 0.53
C SER A 5 -20.44 -28.89 -0.95
N ILE A 6 -19.68 -29.50 -1.86
CA ILE A 6 -19.95 -29.46 -3.31
C ILE A 6 -21.28 -30.20 -3.64
N LEU A 7 -21.49 -31.36 -3.03
CA LEU A 7 -22.75 -32.10 -3.18
C LEU A 7 -23.96 -31.26 -2.77
N LYS A 8 -23.84 -30.60 -1.61
CA LYS A 8 -24.89 -29.69 -1.09
C LYS A 8 -25.12 -28.51 -2.03
N TYR A 9 -24.04 -27.92 -2.58
CA TYR A 9 -24.11 -26.81 -3.55
C TYR A 9 -24.94 -27.20 -4.76
N TYR A 10 -24.59 -28.32 -5.41
CA TYR A 10 -25.35 -28.79 -6.58
C TYR A 10 -26.76 -29.23 -6.27
N ARG A 11 -26.99 -29.86 -5.12
CA ARG A 11 -28.35 -30.19 -4.68
C ARG A 11 -29.24 -28.95 -4.55
N MET A 12 -28.73 -27.92 -3.90
CA MET A 12 -29.48 -26.66 -3.71
C MET A 12 -29.71 -25.96 -5.07
N ARG A 13 -28.74 -25.99 -5.96
CA ARG A 13 -28.85 -25.39 -7.31
C ARG A 13 -29.85 -26.10 -8.21
N ASN A 14 -30.07 -27.40 -7.97
CA ASN A 14 -31.11 -28.19 -8.64
C ASN A 14 -32.46 -28.21 -7.87
N ASP A 15 -32.62 -27.38 -6.85
CA ASP A 15 -33.83 -27.29 -6.02
C ASP A 15 -34.28 -28.64 -5.41
N LEU A 16 -33.32 -29.55 -5.15
CA LEU A 16 -33.60 -30.88 -4.58
C LEU A 16 -33.56 -30.85 -3.04
N THR A 17 -34.52 -31.51 -2.41
CA THR A 17 -34.45 -31.85 -0.98
C THR A 17 -33.45 -33.01 -0.74
N GLN A 18 -32.97 -33.15 0.48
CA GLN A 18 -32.14 -34.32 0.86
C GLN A 18 -32.85 -35.64 0.60
N ALA A 19 -34.19 -35.69 0.86
CA ALA A 19 -35.01 -36.87 0.66
C ALA A 19 -35.07 -37.26 -0.84
N GLU A 20 -35.25 -36.31 -1.72
CA GLU A 20 -35.30 -36.54 -3.16
C GLU A 20 -33.94 -37.02 -3.70
N LEU A 21 -32.83 -36.37 -3.27
CA LEU A 21 -31.48 -36.74 -3.74
C LEU A 21 -31.07 -38.15 -3.27
N CYS A 22 -31.36 -38.51 -2.01
CA CYS A 22 -30.89 -39.79 -1.46
C CYS A 22 -31.79 -40.98 -1.74
N LYS A 23 -32.97 -40.79 -2.37
CA LYS A 23 -33.98 -41.84 -2.62
C LYS A 23 -33.40 -43.02 -3.37
N GLY A 24 -33.36 -44.21 -2.75
CA GLY A 24 -32.81 -45.42 -3.34
C GLY A 24 -31.28 -45.55 -3.35
N ILE A 25 -30.54 -44.51 -2.87
CA ILE A 25 -29.09 -44.52 -2.80
C ILE A 25 -28.63 -44.67 -1.34
N CYS A 26 -29.14 -43.83 -0.44
CA CYS A 26 -28.74 -43.86 0.97
C CYS A 26 -29.86 -43.29 1.87
N SER A 27 -29.69 -43.33 3.19
CA SER A 27 -30.63 -42.71 4.11
C SER A 27 -30.42 -41.18 4.15
N ILE A 28 -31.50 -40.43 4.47
CA ILE A 28 -31.45 -38.97 4.68
C ILE A 28 -30.38 -38.61 5.72
N SER A 29 -30.34 -39.37 6.84
CA SER A 29 -29.33 -39.15 7.89
C SER A 29 -27.90 -39.36 7.38
N HIS A 30 -27.67 -40.32 6.47
CA HIS A 30 -26.35 -40.53 5.88
C HIS A 30 -25.98 -39.37 4.94
N LEU A 31 -26.90 -38.95 4.06
CA LEU A 31 -26.69 -37.79 3.19
C LEU A 31 -26.37 -36.52 3.98
N SER A 32 -27.13 -36.26 5.07
CA SER A 32 -26.88 -35.13 5.96
C SER A 32 -25.48 -35.14 6.58
N LYS A 33 -24.96 -36.34 6.95
CA LYS A 33 -23.58 -36.48 7.44
C LYS A 33 -22.56 -36.27 6.33
N ILE A 34 -22.83 -36.68 5.11
CA ILE A 34 -21.97 -36.41 3.94
C ILE A 34 -21.93 -34.91 3.68
N GLU A 35 -23.05 -34.26 3.53
CA GLU A 35 -23.15 -32.80 3.25
C GLU A 35 -22.52 -31.94 4.34
N SER A 36 -22.46 -32.43 5.58
CA SER A 36 -21.76 -31.77 6.70
C SER A 36 -20.29 -32.17 6.82
N ASN A 37 -19.74 -32.93 5.85
CA ASN A 37 -18.38 -33.46 5.84
C ASN A 37 -18.01 -34.28 7.10
N LYS A 38 -19.03 -34.89 7.77
CA LYS A 38 -18.83 -35.77 8.93
C LYS A 38 -18.53 -37.21 8.55
N THR A 39 -18.78 -37.59 7.32
CA THR A 39 -18.55 -38.95 6.79
C THR A 39 -18.11 -38.85 5.33
N ILE A 40 -17.08 -39.61 4.98
CA ILE A 40 -16.60 -39.77 3.61
C ILE A 40 -17.41 -40.92 2.98
N PRO A 41 -18.21 -40.67 1.94
CA PRO A 41 -18.98 -41.69 1.27
C PRO A 41 -18.10 -42.60 0.41
N ARG A 42 -18.60 -43.78 0.05
CA ARG A 42 -17.96 -44.66 -0.95
C ARG A 42 -18.05 -44.03 -2.34
N THR A 43 -17.12 -44.32 -3.21
CA THR A 43 -17.06 -43.78 -4.57
C THR A 43 -18.35 -44.07 -5.36
N GLU A 44 -18.92 -45.27 -5.19
CA GLU A 44 -20.18 -45.66 -5.84
C GLU A 44 -21.33 -44.72 -5.41
N THR A 45 -21.44 -44.47 -4.11
CA THR A 45 -22.45 -43.55 -3.54
C THR A 45 -22.28 -42.14 -4.05
N ILE A 46 -21.03 -41.65 -4.16
CA ILE A 46 -20.72 -40.33 -4.72
C ILE A 46 -21.22 -40.26 -6.17
N ASN A 47 -20.80 -41.20 -7.00
CA ASN A 47 -21.19 -41.26 -8.42
C ASN A 47 -22.70 -41.26 -8.59
N GLU A 48 -23.44 -42.10 -7.84
CA GLU A 48 -24.91 -42.17 -7.94
C GLU A 48 -25.58 -40.85 -7.53
N LEU A 49 -25.08 -40.19 -6.48
CA LEU A 49 -25.63 -38.90 -6.00
C LEU A 49 -25.41 -37.78 -7.03
N PHE A 50 -24.18 -37.66 -7.58
CA PHE A 50 -23.88 -36.67 -8.61
C PHE A 50 -24.57 -36.97 -9.95
N GLN A 51 -24.63 -38.25 -10.37
CA GLN A 51 -25.33 -38.65 -11.57
C GLN A 51 -26.84 -38.34 -11.51
N ARG A 52 -27.48 -38.43 -10.32
CA ARG A 52 -28.89 -38.04 -10.15
C ARG A 52 -29.12 -36.55 -10.37
N MET A 53 -28.11 -35.73 -10.17
CA MET A 53 -28.14 -34.30 -10.46
C MET A 53 -27.67 -33.98 -11.91
N GLY A 54 -27.39 -35.01 -12.73
CA GLY A 54 -26.91 -34.84 -14.09
C GLY A 54 -25.43 -34.42 -14.18
N ILE A 55 -24.64 -34.65 -13.10
CA ILE A 55 -23.25 -34.27 -12.99
C ILE A 55 -22.38 -35.53 -13.06
N ASP A 56 -21.37 -35.48 -13.90
CA ASP A 56 -20.29 -36.47 -13.97
C ASP A 56 -19.27 -36.15 -12.88
N TRP A 57 -19.03 -37.10 -11.97
CA TRP A 57 -18.15 -36.92 -10.86
C TRP A 57 -16.67 -36.74 -11.24
N GLU A 58 -16.20 -37.50 -12.23
CA GLU A 58 -14.81 -37.39 -12.70
C GLU A 58 -14.56 -36.02 -13.32
N ARG A 59 -15.54 -35.51 -14.07
CA ARG A 59 -15.48 -34.17 -14.64
C ARG A 59 -15.55 -33.10 -13.54
N GLU A 60 -16.33 -33.33 -12.50
CA GLU A 60 -16.41 -32.41 -11.35
C GLU A 60 -15.08 -32.32 -10.59
N VAL A 61 -14.40 -33.46 -10.40
CA VAL A 61 -13.05 -33.48 -9.80
C VAL A 61 -12.07 -32.66 -10.64
N ALA A 62 -12.08 -32.87 -11.97
CA ALA A 62 -11.22 -32.06 -12.85
C ALA A 62 -11.56 -30.55 -12.78
N THR A 63 -12.85 -30.21 -12.74
CA THR A 63 -13.29 -28.81 -12.55
C THR A 63 -12.79 -28.21 -11.24
N TYR A 64 -12.88 -28.96 -10.15
CA TYR A 64 -12.34 -28.52 -8.86
C TYR A 64 -10.81 -28.31 -8.88
N ASP A 65 -10.08 -29.25 -9.51
CA ASP A 65 -8.63 -29.14 -9.63
C ASP A 65 -8.21 -27.93 -10.48
N ASP A 66 -8.93 -27.62 -11.55
CA ASP A 66 -8.72 -26.41 -12.36
C ASP A 66 -8.92 -25.12 -11.50
N TRP A 67 -10.00 -25.05 -10.72
CA TRP A 67 -10.22 -23.90 -9.85
C TRP A 67 -9.23 -23.81 -8.71
N LYS A 68 -8.77 -24.93 -8.17
CA LYS A 68 -7.71 -24.98 -7.18
C LYS A 68 -6.40 -24.42 -7.74
N GLU A 69 -6.02 -24.82 -8.95
CA GLU A 69 -4.83 -24.28 -9.63
C GLU A 69 -4.94 -22.76 -9.84
N LYS A 70 -6.11 -22.25 -10.22
CA LYS A 70 -6.34 -20.80 -10.34
C LYS A 70 -6.25 -20.07 -9.01
N VAL A 71 -6.78 -20.62 -7.92
CA VAL A 71 -6.64 -20.03 -6.58
C VAL A 71 -5.16 -20.04 -6.15
N GLU A 72 -4.41 -21.10 -6.41
CA GLU A 72 -2.96 -21.15 -6.13
C GLU A 72 -2.19 -20.12 -6.98
N SER A 73 -2.54 -19.96 -8.25
CA SER A 73 -1.98 -18.94 -9.14
C SER A 73 -2.25 -17.52 -8.61
N PHE A 74 -3.48 -17.25 -8.16
CA PHE A 74 -3.84 -15.98 -7.52
C PHE A 74 -2.99 -15.70 -6.28
N VAL A 75 -2.75 -16.73 -5.45
CA VAL A 75 -1.86 -16.65 -4.29
C VAL A 75 -0.45 -16.28 -4.72
N MET A 76 0.11 -16.98 -5.72
CA MET A 76 1.49 -16.75 -6.16
C MET A 76 1.68 -15.37 -6.79
N HIS A 77 0.78 -14.92 -7.66
CA HIS A 77 0.82 -13.55 -8.21
C HIS A 77 0.76 -12.49 -7.10
N SER A 78 -0.06 -12.74 -6.08
CA SER A 78 -0.12 -11.87 -4.90
C SER A 78 1.20 -11.83 -4.12
N VAL A 79 1.85 -12.97 -3.90
CA VAL A 79 3.12 -13.07 -3.17
C VAL A 79 4.24 -12.36 -3.92
N TYR A 80 4.33 -12.57 -5.22
CA TYR A 80 5.36 -11.96 -6.07
C TYR A 80 5.03 -10.53 -6.52
N TYR A 81 3.86 -9.98 -6.11
CA TYR A 81 3.42 -8.63 -6.46
C TYR A 81 3.24 -8.42 -7.97
N ASP A 82 2.86 -9.48 -8.69
CA ASP A 82 2.46 -9.42 -10.09
C ASP A 82 1.00 -8.97 -10.19
N LEU A 83 0.77 -7.67 -10.11
CA LEU A 83 -0.57 -7.10 -10.00
C LEU A 83 -1.41 -7.30 -11.27
N LYS A 84 -0.77 -7.36 -12.45
CA LYS A 84 -1.47 -7.56 -13.71
C LYS A 84 -2.05 -8.96 -13.78
N SER A 85 -1.22 -9.98 -13.63
CA SER A 85 -1.66 -11.37 -13.66
C SER A 85 -2.60 -11.69 -12.50
N MET A 86 -2.37 -11.06 -11.33
CA MET A 86 -3.28 -11.18 -10.19
C MET A 86 -4.69 -10.66 -10.51
N GLU A 87 -4.81 -9.54 -11.23
CA GLU A 87 -6.10 -8.96 -11.63
C GLU A 87 -6.82 -9.86 -12.66
N GLU A 88 -6.08 -10.39 -13.66
CA GLU A 88 -6.63 -11.28 -14.66
C GLU A 88 -7.23 -12.54 -14.00
N VAL A 89 -6.49 -13.17 -13.09
CA VAL A 89 -6.98 -14.36 -12.36
C VAL A 89 -8.12 -14.01 -11.40
N TYR A 90 -8.09 -12.83 -10.74
CA TYR A 90 -9.18 -12.37 -9.88
C TYR A 90 -10.50 -12.24 -10.65
N ILE A 91 -10.46 -11.68 -11.87
CA ILE A 91 -11.65 -11.54 -12.73
C ILE A 91 -12.23 -12.92 -13.04
N GLU A 92 -11.40 -13.91 -13.39
CA GLU A 92 -11.88 -15.28 -13.64
C GLU A 92 -12.49 -15.90 -12.39
N LEU A 93 -11.81 -15.85 -11.24
CA LEU A 93 -12.30 -16.41 -9.96
C LEU A 93 -13.64 -15.79 -9.55
N SER A 94 -13.84 -14.49 -9.80
CA SER A 94 -15.06 -13.76 -9.47
C SER A 94 -16.29 -14.24 -10.26
N THR A 95 -16.09 -14.85 -11.43
CA THR A 95 -17.19 -15.44 -12.23
C THR A 95 -17.78 -16.70 -11.60
N GLN A 96 -17.05 -17.34 -10.68
CA GLN A 96 -17.42 -18.59 -10.02
C GLN A 96 -17.43 -18.47 -8.49
N GLU A 97 -17.73 -17.30 -7.99
CA GLU A 97 -17.70 -17.02 -6.55
C GLU A 97 -18.62 -17.96 -5.75
N ASP A 98 -19.83 -18.24 -6.26
CA ASP A 98 -20.78 -19.15 -5.60
C ASP A 98 -20.22 -20.58 -5.50
N TYR A 99 -19.52 -21.05 -6.53
CA TYR A 99 -18.85 -22.35 -6.51
C TYR A 99 -17.71 -22.36 -5.48
N LEU A 100 -16.83 -21.36 -5.50
CA LEU A 100 -15.71 -21.24 -4.57
C LEU A 100 -16.20 -21.19 -3.10
N GLN A 101 -17.30 -20.48 -2.83
CA GLN A 101 -17.94 -20.39 -1.51
C GLN A 101 -18.40 -21.75 -0.97
N SER A 102 -18.66 -22.72 -1.86
CA SER A 102 -19.07 -24.07 -1.50
C SER A 102 -17.92 -25.06 -1.37
N THR A 103 -16.68 -24.63 -1.60
CA THR A 103 -15.48 -25.47 -1.54
C THR A 103 -14.58 -25.10 -0.34
N ASP A 104 -13.58 -25.94 -0.07
CA ASP A 104 -12.50 -25.64 0.91
C ASP A 104 -11.47 -24.62 0.37
N LEU A 105 -11.62 -24.15 -0.85
CA LEU A 105 -10.81 -23.09 -1.43
C LEU A 105 -11.23 -21.70 -0.93
N VAL A 106 -12.42 -21.56 -0.36
CA VAL A 106 -13.03 -20.29 0.04
C VAL A 106 -12.15 -19.47 0.97
N ASN A 107 -11.58 -20.07 2.01
CA ASN A 107 -10.77 -19.33 2.98
C ASN A 107 -9.56 -18.68 2.31
N ARG A 108 -8.88 -19.44 1.46
CA ARG A 108 -7.71 -18.96 0.73
C ARG A 108 -8.08 -17.88 -0.28
N TYR A 109 -9.13 -18.08 -1.06
CA TYR A 109 -9.65 -17.09 -1.99
C TYR A 109 -10.00 -15.76 -1.28
N GLU A 110 -10.78 -15.83 -0.19
CA GLU A 110 -11.21 -14.63 0.53
C GLU A 110 -10.04 -13.90 1.22
N LEU A 111 -9.03 -14.60 1.75
CA LEU A 111 -7.83 -13.99 2.31
C LEU A 111 -7.04 -13.20 1.27
N TYR A 112 -6.81 -13.78 0.10
CA TYR A 112 -6.04 -13.13 -0.96
C TYR A 112 -6.84 -12.08 -1.71
N LYS A 113 -8.17 -12.14 -1.69
CA LYS A 113 -9.08 -11.09 -2.13
C LYS A 113 -8.91 -9.81 -1.29
N LEU A 114 -8.75 -9.92 0.04
CA LEU A 114 -8.38 -8.78 0.88
C LEU A 114 -7.04 -8.19 0.45
N ARG A 115 -6.02 -9.03 0.25
CA ARG A 115 -4.70 -8.56 -0.19
C ARG A 115 -4.75 -7.87 -1.55
N TYR A 116 -5.54 -8.37 -2.49
CA TYR A 116 -5.80 -7.74 -3.77
C TYR A 116 -6.39 -6.33 -3.61
N TYR A 117 -7.42 -6.15 -2.79
CA TYR A 117 -8.01 -4.83 -2.54
C TYR A 117 -7.00 -3.86 -1.89
N LEU A 118 -6.16 -4.34 -0.98
CA LEU A 118 -5.08 -3.53 -0.40
C LEU A 118 -4.08 -3.05 -1.45
N PHE A 119 -3.67 -3.93 -2.36
CA PHE A 119 -2.76 -3.55 -3.44
C PHE A 119 -3.38 -2.57 -4.43
N LYS A 120 -4.68 -2.70 -4.71
CA LYS A 120 -5.44 -1.76 -5.56
C LYS A 120 -5.80 -0.45 -4.82
N ARG A 121 -5.43 -0.30 -3.54
CA ARG A 121 -5.82 0.84 -2.68
C ARG A 121 -7.33 1.02 -2.54
N ASP A 122 -8.11 -0.03 -2.77
CA ASP A 122 -9.57 -0.04 -2.59
C ASP A 122 -9.91 -0.28 -1.12
N MET A 123 -9.76 0.76 -0.30
CA MET A 123 -10.00 0.68 1.14
C MET A 123 -11.46 0.38 1.52
N PRO A 124 -12.49 0.89 0.80
CA PRO A 124 -13.88 0.50 1.06
C PRO A 124 -14.10 -1.00 0.95
N ARG A 125 -13.65 -1.62 -0.16
CA ARG A 125 -13.78 -3.08 -0.34
C ARG A 125 -12.89 -3.86 0.63
N ALA A 126 -11.69 -3.40 0.92
CA ALA A 126 -10.80 -4.01 1.91
C ALA A 126 -11.45 -4.05 3.31
N THR A 127 -12.14 -2.98 3.72
CA THR A 127 -12.84 -2.90 5.01
C THR A 127 -14.00 -3.90 5.08
N GLN A 128 -14.81 -3.97 4.02
CA GLN A 128 -15.89 -4.96 3.92
C GLN A 128 -15.32 -6.39 3.98
N GLN A 129 -14.26 -6.66 3.22
CA GLN A 129 -13.61 -7.97 3.16
C GLN A 129 -13.04 -8.40 4.51
N THR A 130 -12.42 -7.47 5.26
CA THR A 130 -11.94 -7.73 6.62
C THR A 130 -13.07 -8.18 7.54
N SER A 131 -14.27 -7.61 7.42
CA SER A 131 -15.45 -8.01 8.19
C SER A 131 -15.95 -9.42 7.84
N ILE A 132 -15.85 -9.83 6.57
CA ILE A 132 -16.16 -11.20 6.12
C ILE A 132 -15.16 -12.18 6.74
N LEU A 133 -13.87 -11.91 6.59
CA LEU A 133 -12.80 -12.79 7.07
C LEU A 133 -12.85 -13.02 8.59
N ARG A 134 -13.16 -11.98 9.39
CA ARG A 134 -13.31 -12.14 10.85
C ARG A 134 -14.39 -13.16 11.24
N ARG A 135 -15.45 -13.29 10.45
CA ARG A 135 -16.49 -14.31 10.67
C ARG A 135 -16.04 -15.72 10.27
N MET A 136 -15.05 -15.81 9.39
CA MET A 136 -14.52 -17.06 8.85
C MET A 136 -13.31 -17.59 9.64
N GLU A 137 -12.70 -16.80 10.54
CA GLU A 137 -11.44 -17.16 11.24
C GLU A 137 -11.48 -18.52 11.94
N SER A 138 -12.65 -18.95 12.44
CA SER A 138 -12.79 -20.26 13.09
C SER A 138 -12.59 -21.44 12.15
N SER A 139 -12.76 -21.25 10.84
CA SER A 139 -12.56 -22.27 9.80
C SER A 139 -11.14 -22.29 9.22
N PHE A 140 -10.28 -21.33 9.59
CA PHE A 140 -8.94 -21.21 9.05
C PHE A 140 -8.03 -22.35 9.50
N THR A 141 -7.29 -22.90 8.54
CA THR A 141 -6.15 -23.75 8.79
C THR A 141 -5.03 -22.97 9.50
N ASP A 142 -4.01 -23.65 10.03
CA ASP A 142 -2.88 -22.98 10.68
C ASP A 142 -2.09 -22.11 9.69
N TYR A 143 -1.98 -22.52 8.43
CA TYR A 143 -1.43 -21.69 7.35
C TYR A 143 -2.23 -20.39 7.16
N GLU A 144 -3.53 -20.51 6.99
CA GLU A 144 -4.43 -19.34 6.78
C GLU A 144 -4.44 -18.40 7.98
N LYS A 145 -4.38 -18.96 9.21
CA LYS A 145 -4.21 -18.14 10.43
C LYS A 145 -2.89 -17.37 10.46
N GLY A 146 -1.80 -17.96 9.99
CA GLY A 146 -0.50 -17.30 9.88
C GLY A 146 -0.55 -16.15 8.86
N VAL A 147 -1.03 -16.45 7.64
CA VAL A 147 -1.18 -15.48 6.55
C VAL A 147 -2.11 -14.33 6.93
N SER A 148 -3.27 -14.64 7.54
CA SER A 148 -4.26 -13.61 7.93
C SER A 148 -3.68 -12.54 8.85
N LYS A 149 -2.77 -12.92 9.76
CA LYS A 149 -2.12 -11.95 10.67
C LYS A 149 -1.29 -10.91 9.91
N VAL A 150 -0.55 -11.35 8.90
CA VAL A 150 0.26 -10.44 8.07
C VAL A 150 -0.63 -9.55 7.20
N ILE A 151 -1.68 -10.12 6.59
CA ILE A 151 -2.60 -9.34 5.76
C ILE A 151 -3.39 -8.32 6.60
N TYR A 152 -3.82 -8.65 7.80
CA TYR A 152 -4.47 -7.69 8.70
C TYR A 152 -3.51 -6.59 9.18
N LEU A 153 -2.22 -6.91 9.39
CA LEU A 153 -1.21 -5.88 9.65
C LEU A 153 -1.09 -4.89 8.48
N MET A 154 -1.06 -5.41 7.25
CA MET A 154 -1.09 -4.57 6.05
C MET A 154 -2.35 -3.68 6.00
N TYR A 155 -3.53 -4.24 6.31
CA TYR A 155 -4.78 -3.49 6.36
C TYR A 155 -4.72 -2.33 7.37
N ASP A 156 -4.25 -2.58 8.60
CA ASP A 156 -4.15 -1.54 9.63
C ASP A 156 -3.17 -0.43 9.21
N ILE A 157 -2.04 -0.79 8.58
CA ILE A 157 -1.06 0.18 8.05
C ILE A 157 -1.66 1.01 6.92
N PHE A 158 -2.34 0.39 5.96
CA PHE A 158 -2.95 1.09 4.81
C PHE A 158 -4.14 1.95 5.21
N SER A 159 -4.82 1.60 6.31
CA SER A 159 -5.85 2.42 6.95
C SER A 159 -5.27 3.55 7.81
N GLN A 160 -3.94 3.69 7.88
CA GLN A 160 -3.22 4.64 8.76
C GLN A 160 -3.54 4.46 10.25
N ASN A 161 -4.04 3.28 10.64
CA ASN A 161 -4.29 2.93 12.03
C ASN A 161 -3.03 2.35 12.67
N PHE A 162 -2.00 3.18 12.79
CA PHE A 162 -0.67 2.74 13.24
C PHE A 162 -0.67 2.20 14.68
N THR A 163 -1.55 2.67 15.54
CA THR A 163 -1.66 2.14 16.92
C THR A 163 -2.16 0.70 16.92
N GLU A 164 -3.18 0.36 16.12
CA GLU A 164 -3.64 -1.02 16.02
C GLU A 164 -2.60 -1.89 15.28
N ALA A 165 -1.91 -1.34 14.29
CA ALA A 165 -0.81 -2.04 13.61
C ALA A 165 0.31 -2.43 14.59
N GLU A 166 0.69 -1.55 15.54
CA GLU A 166 1.66 -1.85 16.60
C GLU A 166 1.17 -2.96 17.55
N ASN A 167 -0.09 -2.88 18.00
CA ASN A 167 -0.71 -3.90 18.84
C ASN A 167 -0.74 -5.26 18.13
N ARG A 168 -1.08 -5.25 16.83
CA ARG A 168 -1.09 -6.47 16.02
C ARG A 168 0.30 -7.06 15.86
N LEU A 169 1.30 -6.22 15.61
CA LEU A 169 2.68 -6.65 15.47
C LEU A 169 3.18 -7.33 16.75
N GLN A 170 2.87 -6.80 17.93
CA GLN A 170 3.21 -7.45 19.21
C GLN A 170 2.57 -8.83 19.35
N ARG A 171 1.32 -9.00 18.91
CA ARG A 171 0.64 -10.29 18.89
C ARG A 171 1.28 -11.27 17.89
N ILE A 172 1.70 -10.78 16.70
CA ILE A 172 2.38 -11.60 15.69
C ILE A 172 3.68 -12.19 16.24
N GLU A 173 4.47 -11.43 16.99
CA GLU A 173 5.72 -11.90 17.57
C GLU A 173 5.53 -13.13 18.50
N GLN A 174 4.38 -13.24 19.16
CA GLN A 174 4.03 -14.42 19.99
C GLN A 174 3.69 -15.68 19.16
N TYR A 175 3.40 -15.51 17.87
CA TYR A 175 2.98 -16.56 16.94
C TYR A 175 3.92 -16.72 15.75
N ARG A 176 5.13 -16.18 15.83
CA ARG A 176 6.06 -16.09 14.70
C ARG A 176 6.33 -17.44 14.03
N GLU A 177 6.46 -18.52 14.79
CA GLU A 177 6.67 -19.87 14.27
C GLU A 177 5.54 -20.38 13.35
N ARG A 178 4.36 -19.75 13.40
CA ARG A 178 3.21 -20.08 12.56
C ARG A 178 3.10 -19.22 11.31
N ILE A 179 3.96 -18.22 11.15
CA ILE A 179 4.00 -17.42 9.92
C ILE A 179 4.67 -18.27 8.85
N PRO A 180 4.01 -18.50 7.69
CA PRO A 180 4.63 -19.24 6.61
C PRO A 180 5.91 -18.55 6.13
N MET A 181 6.97 -19.33 5.85
CA MET A 181 8.28 -18.83 5.43
C MET A 181 8.18 -17.85 4.25
N LEU A 182 7.28 -18.13 3.31
CA LEU A 182 6.99 -17.29 2.15
C LEU A 182 6.46 -15.87 2.50
N PHE A 183 6.01 -15.66 3.75
CA PHE A 183 5.51 -14.38 4.26
C PHE A 183 6.48 -13.67 5.20
N GLU A 184 7.63 -14.24 5.51
CA GLU A 184 8.59 -13.61 6.43
C GLU A 184 9.15 -12.30 5.86
N GLY A 185 9.53 -12.30 4.59
CA GLY A 185 9.98 -11.07 3.91
C GLY A 185 8.92 -9.97 3.92
N GLU A 186 7.66 -10.35 3.69
CA GLU A 186 6.53 -9.41 3.77
C GLU A 186 6.34 -8.87 5.19
N LEU A 187 6.40 -9.72 6.21
CA LEU A 187 6.28 -9.31 7.62
C LEU A 187 7.38 -8.30 7.99
N PHE A 188 8.64 -8.56 7.62
CA PHE A 188 9.74 -7.62 7.87
C PHE A 188 9.55 -6.30 7.13
N TYR A 189 9.08 -6.35 5.89
CA TYR A 189 8.78 -5.13 5.13
C TYR A 189 7.70 -4.29 5.80
N GLN A 190 6.58 -4.91 6.21
CA GLN A 190 5.49 -4.20 6.89
C GLN A 190 5.93 -3.63 8.23
N LYS A 191 6.76 -4.36 8.97
CA LYS A 191 7.37 -3.88 10.22
C LYS A 191 8.29 -2.68 9.98
N ALA A 192 9.13 -2.75 8.95
CA ALA A 192 9.98 -1.63 8.56
C ALA A 192 9.15 -0.40 8.16
N TYR A 193 8.11 -0.59 7.36
CA TYR A 193 7.23 0.48 6.90
C TYR A 193 6.48 1.15 8.06
N LEU A 194 5.96 0.37 9.03
CA LEU A 194 5.33 0.90 10.24
C LEU A 194 6.32 1.74 11.05
N LEU A 195 7.53 1.25 11.29
CA LEU A 195 8.57 1.96 12.04
C LEU A 195 9.05 3.23 11.32
N HIS A 196 9.08 3.21 9.99
CA HIS A 196 9.36 4.39 9.18
C HIS A 196 8.32 5.50 9.43
N ASN A 197 7.03 5.16 9.39
CA ASN A 197 5.93 6.10 9.65
C ASN A 197 5.89 6.61 11.10
N ARG A 198 6.60 5.93 12.02
CA ARG A 198 6.82 6.37 13.40
C ARG A 198 8.15 7.11 13.58
N ALA A 199 8.79 7.53 12.50
CA ALA A 199 10.10 8.19 12.47
C ALA A 199 11.23 7.39 13.19
N GLN A 200 11.03 6.07 13.44
CA GLN A 200 12.04 5.19 14.04
C GLN A 200 12.99 4.63 12.97
N TYR A 201 13.62 5.51 12.22
CA TYR A 201 14.39 5.18 11.02
C TYR A 201 15.50 4.14 11.23
N GLY A 202 16.16 4.15 12.39
CA GLY A 202 17.20 3.17 12.72
C GLY A 202 16.66 1.74 12.81
N ARG A 203 15.55 1.56 13.53
CA ARG A 203 14.87 0.26 13.61
C ARG A 203 14.23 -0.15 12.29
N SER A 204 13.65 0.82 11.58
CA SER A 204 13.10 0.60 10.24
C SER A 204 14.17 0.10 9.27
N THR A 205 15.38 0.68 9.30
CA THR A 205 16.52 0.23 8.48
C THR A 205 16.83 -1.25 8.71
N TYR A 206 16.96 -1.66 9.99
CA TYR A 206 17.25 -3.05 10.35
C TYR A 206 16.23 -4.04 9.75
N PHE A 207 14.92 -3.76 9.89
CA PHE A 207 13.89 -4.64 9.34
C PHE A 207 13.76 -4.55 7.81
N ALA A 208 14.07 -3.40 7.21
CA ALA A 208 14.13 -3.28 5.76
C ALA A 208 15.29 -4.12 5.16
N GLU A 209 16.45 -4.16 5.81
CA GLU A 209 17.57 -5.03 5.42
C GLU A 209 17.17 -6.52 5.52
N MET A 210 16.48 -6.93 6.59
CA MET A 210 15.95 -8.30 6.69
C MET A 210 14.95 -8.61 5.57
N ALA A 211 14.07 -7.69 5.22
CA ALA A 211 13.15 -7.86 4.10
C ALA A 211 13.89 -8.01 2.76
N VAL A 212 14.92 -7.21 2.52
CA VAL A 212 15.79 -7.30 1.33
C VAL A 212 16.42 -8.69 1.24
N ASP A 213 16.98 -9.21 2.34
CA ASP A 213 17.62 -10.54 2.36
C ASP A 213 16.63 -11.67 2.08
N HIS A 214 15.41 -11.60 2.65
CA HIS A 214 14.38 -12.60 2.39
C HIS A 214 13.88 -12.55 0.95
N PHE A 215 13.53 -11.37 0.43
CA PHE A 215 13.07 -11.25 -0.94
C PHE A 215 14.13 -11.64 -1.98
N LEU A 216 15.41 -11.42 -1.67
CA LEU A 216 16.50 -11.88 -2.52
C LEU A 216 16.60 -13.41 -2.53
N LYS A 217 16.53 -14.07 -1.37
CA LYS A 217 16.55 -15.53 -1.25
C LYS A 217 15.37 -16.19 -1.96
N ASP A 218 14.18 -15.56 -1.87
CA ASP A 218 12.96 -16.05 -2.50
C ASP A 218 12.86 -15.67 -4.00
N CYS A 219 13.88 -15.03 -4.57
CA CYS A 219 13.88 -14.49 -5.93
C CYS A 219 12.68 -13.56 -6.22
N ASN A 220 12.14 -12.90 -5.21
CA ASN A 220 11.03 -11.96 -5.32
C ASN A 220 11.55 -10.56 -5.66
N TYR A 221 11.96 -10.37 -6.90
CA TYR A 221 12.67 -9.17 -7.34
C TYR A 221 11.82 -7.90 -7.29
N ILE A 222 10.50 -8.01 -7.48
CA ILE A 222 9.59 -6.86 -7.37
C ILE A 222 9.53 -6.37 -5.93
N ARG A 223 9.30 -7.27 -4.98
CA ARG A 223 9.27 -6.92 -3.55
C ARG A 223 10.64 -6.50 -3.02
N LEU A 224 11.71 -7.08 -3.58
CA LEU A 224 13.09 -6.64 -3.29
C LEU A 224 13.27 -5.15 -3.59
N LEU A 225 12.83 -4.67 -4.77
CA LEU A 225 12.94 -3.25 -5.14
C LEU A 225 12.11 -2.34 -4.23
N HIS A 226 10.93 -2.77 -3.78
CA HIS A 226 10.14 -2.03 -2.80
C HIS A 226 10.85 -1.90 -1.45
N ALA A 227 11.46 -3.00 -0.96
CA ALA A 227 12.22 -2.99 0.28
C ALA A 227 13.49 -2.13 0.17
N GLN A 228 14.19 -2.18 -0.97
CA GLN A 228 15.33 -1.32 -1.26
C GLN A 228 14.92 0.17 -1.31
N LEU A 229 13.75 0.51 -1.86
CA LEU A 229 13.24 1.88 -1.86
C LEU A 229 13.01 2.38 -0.43
N LEU A 230 12.36 1.60 0.42
CA LEU A 230 12.18 1.95 1.83
C LEU A 230 13.51 2.12 2.55
N LEU A 231 14.47 1.24 2.26
CA LEU A 231 15.84 1.30 2.82
C LEU A 231 16.56 2.58 2.37
N ALA A 232 16.47 2.95 1.09
CA ALA A 232 17.04 4.19 0.56
C ALA A 232 16.44 5.44 1.21
N ILE A 233 15.12 5.45 1.43
CA ILE A 233 14.43 6.53 2.15
C ILE A 233 14.90 6.60 3.61
N ASN A 234 15.05 5.47 4.29
CA ASN A 234 15.58 5.42 5.66
C ASN A 234 17.03 5.92 5.74
N TYR A 235 17.88 5.55 4.79
CA TYR A 235 19.25 6.07 4.70
C TYR A 235 19.27 7.58 4.46
N THR A 236 18.36 8.11 3.64
CA THR A 236 18.21 9.55 3.43
C THR A 236 17.85 10.26 4.73
N ASN A 237 16.93 9.70 5.53
CA ASN A 237 16.51 10.29 6.80
C ASN A 237 17.57 10.17 7.92
N ARG A 238 18.56 9.30 7.75
CA ARG A 238 19.70 9.09 8.66
C ARG A 238 21.00 9.69 8.15
N ASP A 239 20.95 10.50 7.09
CA ASP A 239 22.08 11.14 6.44
C ASP A 239 23.17 10.17 5.89
N PHE A 240 22.80 8.90 5.66
CA PHE A 240 23.68 7.93 4.96
C PHE A 240 23.60 8.14 3.45
N THR A 241 24.06 9.31 3.01
CA THR A 241 23.84 9.84 1.65
C THR A 241 24.44 8.97 0.55
N MET A 242 25.64 8.38 0.76
CA MET A 242 26.27 7.49 -0.24
C MET A 242 25.49 6.20 -0.46
N GLN A 243 25.04 5.56 0.63
CA GLN A 243 24.25 4.32 0.56
C GLN A 243 22.91 4.58 -0.12
N ALA A 244 22.23 5.68 0.25
CA ALA A 244 20.97 6.09 -0.38
C ALA A 244 21.14 6.35 -1.88
N ASP A 245 22.18 7.11 -2.29
CA ASP A 245 22.48 7.45 -3.68
C ASP A 245 22.67 6.18 -4.54
N ASN A 246 23.47 5.22 -4.06
CA ASN A 246 23.69 3.96 -4.75
C ASN A 246 22.42 3.13 -4.93
N LEU A 247 21.59 3.06 -3.88
CA LEU A 247 20.32 2.34 -3.94
C LEU A 247 19.34 3.01 -4.91
N PHE A 248 19.15 4.33 -4.85
CA PHE A 248 18.25 5.02 -5.78
C PHE A 248 18.65 4.82 -7.24
N LYS A 249 19.94 4.90 -7.58
CA LYS A 249 20.43 4.62 -8.94
C LYS A 249 20.12 3.20 -9.39
N THR A 250 20.28 2.22 -8.49
CA THR A 250 19.98 0.81 -8.75
C THR A 250 18.49 0.61 -8.95
N ILE A 251 17.64 1.19 -8.07
CA ILE A 251 16.19 1.08 -8.14
C ILE A 251 15.66 1.70 -9.43
N LEU A 252 16.08 2.91 -9.78
CA LEU A 252 15.64 3.60 -11.00
C LEU A 252 15.97 2.78 -12.26
N ARG A 253 17.20 2.27 -12.35
CA ARG A 253 17.59 1.41 -13.47
C ARG A 253 16.73 0.15 -13.57
N ASN A 254 16.56 -0.57 -12.47
CA ASN A 254 15.86 -1.85 -12.47
C ASN A 254 14.34 -1.66 -12.64
N ALA A 255 13.73 -0.65 -11.99
CA ALA A 255 12.32 -0.34 -12.16
C ALA A 255 12.00 0.02 -13.62
N LYS A 256 12.86 0.78 -14.29
CA LYS A 256 12.71 1.11 -15.71
C LYS A 256 12.80 -0.13 -16.61
N ILE A 257 13.77 -1.02 -16.36
CA ILE A 257 13.95 -2.27 -17.13
C ILE A 257 12.74 -3.20 -16.95
N MET A 258 12.17 -3.25 -15.73
CA MET A 258 11.05 -4.13 -15.38
C MET A 258 9.67 -3.51 -15.68
N GLY A 259 9.60 -2.28 -16.20
CA GLY A 259 8.34 -1.58 -16.48
C GLY A 259 7.52 -1.26 -15.23
N MET A 260 8.18 -1.00 -14.08
CA MET A 260 7.53 -0.71 -12.80
C MET A 260 7.35 0.80 -12.61
N ASP A 261 6.40 1.39 -13.35
CA ASP A 261 6.23 2.84 -13.44
C ASP A 261 5.99 3.52 -12.08
N GLU A 262 5.13 2.97 -11.25
CA GLU A 262 4.83 3.54 -9.92
C GLU A 262 6.08 3.55 -9.01
N LEU A 263 6.87 2.46 -9.03
CA LEU A 263 8.09 2.38 -8.25
C LEU A 263 9.17 3.34 -8.80
N TYR A 264 9.26 3.45 -10.12
CA TYR A 264 10.15 4.41 -10.78
C TYR A 264 9.82 5.84 -10.38
N GLN A 265 8.55 6.23 -10.44
CA GLN A 265 8.08 7.55 -10.01
C GLN A 265 8.36 7.82 -8.54
N GLY A 266 8.07 6.85 -7.66
CA GLY A 266 8.37 6.94 -6.24
C GLY A 266 9.87 7.08 -5.96
N ALA A 267 10.72 6.39 -6.72
CA ALA A 267 12.18 6.48 -6.60
C ALA A 267 12.70 7.84 -7.10
N LEU A 268 12.19 8.37 -8.22
CA LEU A 268 12.53 9.70 -8.72
C LEU A 268 12.22 10.78 -7.68
N TYR A 269 11.02 10.75 -7.10
CA TYR A 269 10.62 11.69 -6.06
C TYR A 269 11.57 11.65 -4.86
N ASN A 270 11.76 10.47 -4.26
CA ASN A 270 12.59 10.35 -3.06
C ASN A 270 14.08 10.63 -3.33
N TYR A 271 14.56 10.31 -4.54
CA TYR A 271 15.92 10.66 -4.92
C TYR A 271 16.10 12.16 -5.11
N SER A 272 15.11 12.87 -5.66
CA SER A 272 15.12 14.33 -5.72
C SER A 272 15.19 14.98 -4.33
N VAL A 273 14.50 14.40 -3.34
CA VAL A 273 14.59 14.83 -1.93
C VAL A 273 16.01 14.67 -1.39
N LEU A 274 16.67 13.53 -1.66
CA LEU A 274 18.07 13.33 -1.29
C LEU A 274 18.98 14.37 -1.96
N GLN A 275 18.82 14.63 -3.25
CA GLN A 275 19.62 15.61 -3.96
C GLN A 275 19.43 17.04 -3.42
N ASN A 276 18.20 17.43 -3.10
CA ASN A 276 17.91 18.71 -2.46
C ASN A 276 18.61 18.84 -1.09
N ARG A 277 18.55 17.80 -0.24
CA ARG A 277 19.27 17.79 1.05
C ARG A 277 20.80 17.93 0.88
N ARG A 278 21.35 17.48 -0.24
CA ARG A 278 22.78 17.62 -0.59
C ARG A 278 23.13 18.97 -1.22
N GLY A 279 22.15 19.86 -1.41
CA GLY A 279 22.32 21.14 -2.11
C GLY A 279 22.47 20.99 -3.65
N LEU A 280 22.18 19.80 -4.19
CA LEU A 280 22.27 19.52 -5.62
C LEU A 280 20.94 19.83 -6.32
N HIS A 281 20.46 21.07 -6.13
CA HIS A 281 19.11 21.52 -6.54
C HIS A 281 18.87 21.37 -8.06
N LYS A 282 19.89 21.57 -8.90
CA LYS A 282 19.73 21.37 -10.34
C LYS A 282 19.42 19.92 -10.69
N SER A 283 20.11 18.96 -10.08
CA SER A 283 19.85 17.53 -10.28
C SER A 283 18.47 17.14 -9.76
N ALA A 284 18.07 17.65 -8.58
CA ALA A 284 16.72 17.43 -8.03
C ALA A 284 15.64 17.99 -8.95
N TYR A 285 15.84 19.19 -9.50
CA TYR A 285 14.93 19.83 -10.44
C TYR A 285 14.74 19.00 -11.72
N GLU A 286 15.84 18.51 -12.32
CA GLU A 286 15.79 17.66 -13.52
C GLU A 286 14.97 16.37 -13.25
N MET A 287 15.17 15.72 -12.11
CA MET A 287 14.40 14.53 -11.70
C MET A 287 12.91 14.83 -11.50
N LEU A 288 12.58 15.95 -10.88
CA LEU A 288 11.19 16.36 -10.69
C LEU A 288 10.51 16.76 -12.01
N CYS A 289 11.26 17.34 -12.97
CA CYS A 289 10.75 17.59 -14.33
C CYS A 289 10.45 16.27 -15.06
N GLU A 290 11.35 15.28 -14.97
CA GLU A 290 11.12 13.95 -15.52
C GLU A 290 9.88 13.31 -14.87
N LEU A 291 9.76 13.36 -13.54
CA LEU A 291 8.60 12.84 -12.84
C LEU A 291 7.31 13.54 -13.26
N LYS A 292 7.30 14.89 -13.33
CA LYS A 292 6.12 15.66 -13.76
C LYS A 292 5.65 15.25 -15.16
N ALA A 293 6.59 14.98 -16.08
CA ALA A 293 6.26 14.56 -17.44
C ALA A 293 5.61 13.16 -17.52
N LEU A 294 5.78 12.31 -16.50
CA LEU A 294 5.16 10.99 -16.41
C LEU A 294 3.76 11.01 -15.77
N LEU A 295 3.34 12.15 -15.21
CA LEU A 295 2.10 12.26 -14.46
C LEU A 295 0.98 12.87 -15.32
N GLU A 296 -0.25 12.47 -15.03
CA GLU A 296 -1.42 13.06 -15.67
C GLU A 296 -1.67 14.48 -15.14
N PRO A 297 -1.72 15.49 -16.03
CA PRO A 297 -1.95 16.87 -15.62
C PRO A 297 -3.28 17.06 -14.90
N GLY A 298 -3.25 17.83 -13.80
CA GLY A 298 -4.43 18.15 -13.02
C GLY A 298 -4.75 17.20 -11.85
N THR A 299 -4.03 16.09 -11.73
CA THR A 299 -4.10 15.22 -10.55
C THR A 299 -3.47 15.88 -9.32
N ASP A 300 -3.88 15.46 -8.11
CA ASP A 300 -3.31 16.01 -6.89
C ASP A 300 -1.81 15.69 -6.76
N TYR A 301 -1.39 14.53 -7.25
CA TYR A 301 0.03 14.17 -7.28
C TYR A 301 0.84 15.07 -8.23
N TYR A 302 0.32 15.36 -9.43
CA TYR A 302 0.93 16.33 -10.34
C TYR A 302 1.12 17.71 -9.70
N GLN A 303 0.09 18.19 -8.96
CA GLN A 303 0.16 19.48 -8.26
C GLN A 303 1.21 19.46 -7.15
N ALA A 304 1.28 18.36 -6.37
CA ALA A 304 2.31 18.20 -5.35
C ALA A 304 3.72 18.28 -5.96
N ILE A 305 3.95 17.63 -7.10
CA ILE A 305 5.26 17.69 -7.80
C ILE A 305 5.55 19.08 -8.34
N LEU A 306 4.54 19.80 -8.88
CA LEU A 306 4.71 21.20 -9.32
C LEU A 306 5.14 22.11 -8.16
N ILE A 307 4.53 21.94 -6.98
CA ILE A 307 4.92 22.68 -5.77
C ILE A 307 6.36 22.34 -5.35
N HIS A 308 6.74 21.07 -5.38
CA HIS A 308 8.11 20.66 -5.10
C HIS A 308 9.13 21.22 -6.11
N LEU A 309 8.76 21.28 -7.39
CA LEU A 309 9.58 21.95 -8.42
C LEU A 309 9.80 23.43 -8.08
N LEU A 310 8.76 24.14 -7.70
CA LEU A 310 8.86 25.57 -7.31
C LEU A 310 9.77 25.77 -6.09
N HIS A 311 9.64 24.92 -5.06
CA HIS A 311 10.54 24.96 -3.90
C HIS A 311 11.99 24.68 -4.31
N THR A 312 12.22 23.61 -5.07
CA THR A 312 13.56 23.23 -5.55
C THR A 312 14.18 24.33 -6.43
N ALA A 313 13.39 24.91 -7.33
CA ALA A 313 13.84 26.00 -8.18
C ALA A 313 14.20 27.24 -7.35
N SER A 314 13.42 27.57 -6.32
CA SER A 314 13.71 28.70 -5.42
C SER A 314 15.01 28.52 -4.64
N GLU A 315 15.29 27.31 -4.16
CA GLU A 315 16.52 26.99 -3.43
C GLU A 315 17.74 26.92 -4.34
N GLY A 316 17.55 26.43 -5.58
CA GLY A 316 18.59 26.30 -6.58
C GLY A 316 18.82 27.57 -7.45
N ASN A 317 18.11 28.67 -7.17
CA ASN A 317 18.11 29.86 -7.99
C ASN A 317 17.84 29.60 -9.49
N ILE A 318 16.88 28.70 -9.76
CA ILE A 318 16.42 28.31 -11.09
C ILE A 318 15.20 29.15 -11.46
N GLU A 319 15.04 29.45 -12.77
CA GLU A 319 13.89 30.21 -13.28
C GLU A 319 12.56 29.52 -12.98
N MET A 320 11.57 30.29 -12.47
CA MET A 320 10.28 29.75 -11.99
C MET A 320 9.06 30.28 -12.74
N ASP A 321 9.22 31.19 -13.71
CA ASP A 321 8.08 31.92 -14.30
C ASP A 321 7.06 30.96 -14.93
N SER A 322 7.51 30.01 -15.72
CA SER A 322 6.63 29.01 -16.34
C SER A 322 5.89 28.13 -15.33
N LEU A 323 6.55 27.78 -14.21
CA LEU A 323 5.93 27.00 -13.14
C LEU A 323 4.90 27.81 -12.36
N ILE A 324 5.15 29.10 -12.16
CA ILE A 324 4.23 30.03 -11.49
C ILE A 324 2.99 30.24 -12.37
N GLU A 325 3.15 30.41 -13.69
CA GLU A 325 2.03 30.50 -14.63
C GLU A 325 1.19 29.22 -14.64
N GLU A 326 1.83 28.06 -14.61
CA GLU A 326 1.15 26.78 -14.55
C GLU A 326 0.36 26.63 -13.23
N LEU A 327 0.96 27.00 -12.09
CA LEU A 327 0.27 26.98 -10.79
C LEU A 327 -0.91 27.97 -10.77
N ASP A 328 -0.75 29.16 -11.37
CA ASP A 328 -1.84 30.17 -11.51
C ASP A 328 -3.03 29.60 -12.30
N ALA A 329 -2.76 28.91 -13.41
CA ALA A 329 -3.81 28.27 -14.21
C ALA A 329 -4.57 27.17 -13.44
N ILE A 330 -3.87 26.41 -12.60
CA ILE A 330 -4.49 25.39 -11.74
C ILE A 330 -5.32 26.06 -10.64
N THR A 331 -4.76 27.06 -9.98
CA THR A 331 -5.39 27.79 -8.88
C THR A 331 -6.70 28.45 -9.32
N LYS A 332 -6.73 29.08 -10.50
CA LYS A 332 -7.94 29.67 -11.07
C LYS A 332 -9.06 28.66 -11.34
N ARG A 333 -8.72 27.41 -11.61
CA ARG A 333 -9.72 26.35 -11.87
C ARG A 333 -10.27 25.73 -10.59
N LYS A 334 -9.43 25.61 -9.55
CA LYS A 334 -9.79 24.89 -8.31
C LYS A 334 -10.30 25.84 -7.21
N GLU A 335 -9.98 27.13 -7.26
CA GLU A 335 -10.29 28.13 -6.23
C GLU A 335 -9.85 27.68 -4.81
N ASP A 336 -8.76 26.90 -4.75
CA ASP A 336 -8.25 26.33 -3.50
C ASP A 336 -7.42 27.37 -2.73
N PRO A 337 -7.83 27.74 -1.50
CA PRO A 337 -7.10 28.72 -0.68
C PRO A 337 -5.65 28.33 -0.41
N TYR A 338 -5.34 27.04 -0.29
CA TYR A 338 -3.97 26.55 -0.10
C TYR A 338 -3.10 26.88 -1.32
N LEU A 339 -3.57 26.54 -2.53
CA LEU A 339 -2.84 26.84 -3.76
C LEU A 339 -2.73 28.35 -4.00
N MET A 340 -3.77 29.14 -3.66
CA MET A 340 -3.73 30.61 -3.76
C MET A 340 -2.66 31.20 -2.83
N THR A 341 -2.53 30.68 -1.62
CA THR A 341 -1.51 31.11 -0.66
C THR A 341 -0.10 30.79 -1.16
N LEU A 342 0.12 29.56 -1.68
CA LEU A 342 1.41 29.18 -2.25
C LEU A 342 1.75 29.98 -3.53
N LEU A 343 0.80 30.20 -4.42
CA LEU A 343 1.00 31.02 -5.61
C LEU A 343 1.46 32.44 -5.24
N THR A 344 0.78 33.05 -4.25
CA THR A 344 1.14 34.38 -3.77
C THR A 344 2.53 34.38 -3.12
N TYR A 345 2.86 33.34 -2.36
CA TYR A 345 4.17 33.15 -1.77
C TYR A 345 5.29 33.14 -2.82
N PHE A 346 5.17 32.32 -3.88
CA PHE A 346 6.17 32.26 -4.95
C PHE A 346 6.27 33.55 -5.78
N ARG A 347 5.15 34.24 -5.99
CA ARG A 347 5.14 35.57 -6.64
C ARG A 347 5.85 36.63 -5.80
N LYS A 348 5.60 36.68 -4.50
CA LYS A 348 6.25 37.63 -3.59
C LYS A 348 7.74 37.38 -3.45
N MET A 349 8.17 36.12 -3.51
CA MET A 349 9.59 35.74 -3.48
C MET A 349 10.38 36.40 -4.63
N LYS A 350 9.76 36.63 -5.78
CA LYS A 350 10.39 37.29 -6.95
C LYS A 350 10.49 38.82 -6.80
N ILE A 351 9.70 39.43 -5.92
CA ILE A 351 9.67 40.91 -5.79
C ILE A 351 10.77 41.37 -4.83
N SER A 352 10.65 41.02 -3.56
CA SER A 352 11.66 41.35 -2.55
C SER A 352 11.54 40.47 -1.32
N GLN A 353 12.65 40.34 -0.59
CA GLN A 353 12.68 39.57 0.67
C GLN A 353 11.77 40.19 1.74
N GLN A 354 11.63 41.53 1.76
CA GLN A 354 10.75 42.21 2.69
C GLN A 354 9.28 41.92 2.41
N GLU A 355 8.83 42.06 1.16
CA GLU A 355 7.43 41.78 0.77
C GLU A 355 7.06 40.31 1.02
N LEU A 356 8.00 39.39 0.77
CA LEU A 356 7.82 37.98 1.08
C LEU A 356 7.65 37.78 2.58
N SER A 357 8.52 38.39 3.40
CA SER A 357 8.47 38.24 4.86
C SER A 357 7.20 38.85 5.46
N ASP A 358 6.78 40.02 4.99
CA ASP A 358 5.52 40.65 5.39
C ASP A 358 4.32 39.78 5.06
N PHE A 359 4.27 39.22 3.85
CA PHE A 359 3.21 38.27 3.44
C PHE A 359 3.25 36.98 4.28
N CYS A 360 4.42 36.43 4.50
CA CYS A 360 4.59 35.24 5.32
C CYS A 360 4.11 35.46 6.76
N GLU A 361 4.47 36.59 7.37
CA GLU A 361 4.12 36.92 8.75
C GLU A 361 2.61 37.23 8.91
N GLN A 362 2.03 38.00 7.99
CA GLN A 362 0.66 38.48 8.10
C GLN A 362 -0.40 37.52 7.55
N THR A 363 -0.02 36.67 6.59
CA THR A 363 -1.00 35.87 5.85
C THR A 363 -0.64 34.37 5.84
N ALA A 364 0.52 33.98 5.27
CA ALA A 364 0.79 32.60 4.99
C ALA A 364 1.00 31.75 6.26
N PHE A 365 1.81 32.23 7.22
CA PHE A 365 2.07 31.53 8.45
C PHE A 365 0.80 31.31 9.31
N PRO A 366 -0.03 32.36 9.58
CA PRO A 366 -1.31 32.19 10.26
C PRO A 366 -2.27 31.25 9.50
N PHE A 367 -2.30 31.33 8.18
CA PHE A 367 -3.15 30.47 7.35
C PHE A 367 -2.76 29.00 7.51
N PHE A 368 -1.47 28.66 7.38
CA PHE A 368 -1.01 27.27 7.47
C PHE A 368 -1.20 26.69 8.86
N ILE A 369 -0.98 27.47 9.92
CA ILE A 369 -1.28 27.04 11.30
C ILE A 369 -2.77 26.73 11.45
N LYS A 370 -3.63 27.65 11.04
CA LYS A 370 -5.09 27.54 11.19
C LYS A 370 -5.65 26.29 10.50
N HIS A 371 -5.07 25.91 9.34
CA HIS A 371 -5.55 24.80 8.55
C HIS A 371 -4.75 23.50 8.73
N GLY A 372 -3.79 23.48 9.68
CA GLY A 372 -3.03 22.27 10.02
C GLY A 372 -1.93 21.89 9.03
N TYR A 373 -1.50 22.80 8.15
CA TYR A 373 -0.37 22.60 7.25
C TYR A 373 0.96 22.79 7.97
N ILE A 374 1.29 21.88 8.88
CA ILE A 374 2.42 22.00 9.82
C ILE A 374 3.76 22.08 9.08
N GLY A 375 3.93 21.31 8.00
CA GLY A 375 5.17 21.31 7.23
C GLY A 375 5.48 22.67 6.60
N GLU A 376 4.49 23.29 5.97
CA GLU A 376 4.58 24.63 5.38
C GLU A 376 4.78 25.70 6.45
N ALA A 377 4.03 25.62 7.55
CA ALA A 377 4.17 26.54 8.67
C ALA A 377 5.59 26.51 9.25
N ARG A 378 6.18 25.31 9.43
CA ARG A 378 7.58 25.16 9.89
C ARG A 378 8.58 25.72 8.89
N SER A 379 8.42 25.43 7.59
CA SER A 379 9.29 25.95 6.54
C SER A 379 9.28 27.48 6.53
N ILE A 380 8.09 28.09 6.65
CA ILE A 380 7.94 29.55 6.73
C ILE A 380 8.53 30.10 8.03
N ALA A 381 8.28 29.46 9.18
CA ALA A 381 8.85 29.88 10.45
C ALA A 381 10.38 29.94 10.40
N TRP A 382 11.02 28.93 9.82
CA TRP A 382 12.48 28.93 9.61
C TRP A 382 12.95 30.12 8.76
N LYS A 383 12.25 30.41 7.67
CA LYS A 383 12.59 31.56 6.78
C LYS A 383 12.38 32.89 7.49
N LEU A 384 11.29 33.04 8.25
CA LEU A 384 11.02 34.25 9.04
C LEU A 384 12.05 34.43 10.16
N ALA A 385 12.45 33.35 10.87
CA ALA A 385 13.50 33.41 11.87
C ALA A 385 14.83 33.94 11.32
N ASN A 386 15.23 33.40 10.15
CA ASN A 386 16.47 33.85 9.49
C ASN A 386 16.37 35.29 8.97
N TYR A 387 15.22 35.71 8.44
CA TYR A 387 15.00 37.06 7.99
C TYR A 387 15.10 38.06 9.18
N HIS A 388 14.35 37.82 10.27
CA HIS A 388 14.37 38.68 11.43
C HIS A 388 15.76 38.76 12.09
N ARG A 389 16.50 37.65 12.12
CA ARG A 389 17.90 37.66 12.58
C ARG A 389 18.80 38.51 11.68
N SER A 390 18.59 38.49 10.37
CA SER A 390 19.40 39.28 9.42
C SER A 390 19.17 40.80 9.55
N ILE A 391 18.00 41.23 10.04
CA ILE A 391 17.66 42.63 10.27
C ILE A 391 17.81 43.06 11.77
N GLY A 392 18.37 42.20 12.61
CA GLY A 392 18.63 42.51 14.04
C GLY A 392 17.38 42.45 14.93
N ASN A 393 16.31 41.80 14.52
CA ASN A 393 15.10 41.63 15.33
C ASN A 393 15.10 40.25 16.01
N ASP A 394 15.97 40.10 17.03
CA ASP A 394 16.20 38.80 17.68
C ASP A 394 14.94 38.27 18.38
N GLY A 395 14.08 39.13 18.96
CA GLY A 395 12.86 38.69 19.64
C GLY A 395 11.87 37.97 18.73
N LYS A 396 11.66 38.47 17.52
CA LYS A 396 10.85 37.77 16.52
C LYS A 396 11.57 36.53 15.95
N ALA A 397 12.88 36.61 15.73
CA ALA A 397 13.68 35.49 15.28
C ALA A 397 13.58 34.30 16.22
N ASP A 398 13.65 34.52 17.52
CA ASP A 398 13.53 33.48 18.55
C ASP A 398 12.12 32.88 18.59
N THR A 399 11.08 33.72 18.48
CA THR A 399 9.68 33.23 18.42
C THR A 399 9.45 32.23 17.27
N TYR A 400 9.93 32.55 16.07
CA TYR A 400 9.79 31.67 14.93
C TYR A 400 10.72 30.45 14.98
N SER A 401 11.93 30.60 15.55
CA SER A 401 12.85 29.50 15.81
C SER A 401 12.22 28.47 16.76
N LEU A 402 11.60 28.94 17.84
CA LEU A 402 10.93 28.09 18.83
C LEU A 402 9.83 27.27 18.17
N TYR A 403 8.96 27.90 17.38
CA TYR A 403 7.90 27.17 16.63
C TYR A 403 8.48 26.11 15.71
N TYR A 404 9.59 26.41 15.02
CA TYR A 404 10.26 25.45 14.13
C TYR A 404 10.74 24.19 14.86
N TYR A 405 11.32 24.35 16.05
CA TYR A 405 11.86 23.25 16.85
C TYR A 405 10.78 22.47 17.61
N GLU A 406 9.86 23.16 18.31
CA GLU A 406 8.81 22.51 19.11
C GLU A 406 7.89 21.59 18.27
N LYS A 407 7.56 21.98 17.04
CA LYS A 407 6.76 21.15 16.12
C LYS A 407 7.58 20.10 15.36
N GLY A 408 8.87 19.97 15.65
CA GLY A 408 9.75 18.94 15.10
C GLY A 408 9.72 17.62 15.87
N ASP A 409 9.39 17.68 17.15
CA ASP A 409 9.40 16.52 18.07
C ASP A 409 8.06 15.75 18.08
N ASP A 410 7.00 16.29 17.48
CA ASP A 410 5.66 15.70 17.41
C ASP A 410 5.42 14.80 16.15
N GLN A 411 6.49 14.44 15.39
CA GLN A 411 6.37 13.57 14.18
C GLN A 411 6.99 12.19 14.36
#